data_1524e027000f2aac0327f31fcc001d89
#
_entry.id   1524e027000f2aac0327f31fcc001d89
#
_cell.length_a   1.000
_cell.length_b   1.000
_cell.length_c   1.000
_cell.angle_alpha   90.00
_cell.angle_beta   90.00
_cell.angle_gamma   90.00
#
_symmetry.space_group_name_H-M   'P 1'
#
loop_
_entity.id
_entity.type
_entity.pdbx_description
1 polymer ?
#
loop_
_entity_poly.entity_id
_entity_poly.type
_entity_poly.pdbx_seq_one_letter_code
_entity_poly.pdbx_strand_id
1 'polypeptide(L)'
;MTELDTLLDPLLVTARNLDAADPLARFRDRFLEAEGVSAYLDGNSLGRPLRATAEHLQDFVRQQWGGRLIRGWDEQWLELPQLLGDELGAVALGAAAGQCIVADSTTVLLYKLGRAAAAARPGRTEILLDADNFPTDRYVMEGIAQECGLTLRWVPADYDGGITPEAVAAAAGPQTALAVFSHVAYRSGFLADVPAVTKAVHDAGGLVLWDLCHSAGAVPAELDAWGVDYAAGCSYKYLNGGPGAPAWAYVARRHQEDFSQPIQGWLGSSDPFGMAQGYTPAPGIRRLVSGTPPVLGMLPVQDMVSLIAEAGIGAVRAKSEALTEFALAAVDALLVPHGVVVASPRQPQRRGSHITVDHPAFKAVTAELWKQGVIPDYRNPSGIRLGLSPLSTSFEETLTGVAAIRAELLR
;
A
#
# COMPACT_ATOMS: atom_id res chain seq x y z
N MET A 1 -39.80 -8.68 -16.51
CA MET A 1 -38.74 -8.11 -15.62
C MET A 1 -38.74 -8.91 -14.35
N THR A 2 -37.65 -9.53 -14.04
CA THR A 2 -37.49 -10.22 -12.74
C THR A 2 -37.26 -9.16 -11.63
N GLU A 3 -37.44 -9.54 -10.38
CA GLU A 3 -37.10 -8.65 -9.24
C GLU A 3 -35.64 -8.21 -9.32
N LEU A 4 -34.75 -9.09 -9.78
CA LEU A 4 -33.34 -8.79 -10.00
C LEU A 4 -33.13 -7.73 -11.08
N ASP A 5 -33.82 -7.80 -12.22
CA ASP A 5 -33.72 -6.79 -13.28
C ASP A 5 -34.13 -5.41 -12.75
N THR A 6 -35.15 -5.34 -11.89
CA THR A 6 -35.64 -4.11 -11.29
C THR A 6 -34.60 -3.45 -10.37
N LEU A 7 -33.72 -4.24 -9.73
CA LEU A 7 -32.64 -3.74 -8.87
C LEU A 7 -31.37 -3.41 -9.67
N LEU A 8 -31.05 -4.21 -10.69
CA LEU A 8 -29.81 -4.06 -11.47
C LEU A 8 -29.89 -2.90 -12.48
N ASP A 9 -31.04 -2.70 -13.14
CA ASP A 9 -31.18 -1.68 -14.19
C ASP A 9 -30.83 -0.26 -13.72
N PRO A 10 -31.32 0.23 -12.56
CA PRO A 10 -30.94 1.56 -12.06
C PRO A 10 -29.47 1.67 -11.72
N LEU A 11 -28.87 0.61 -11.16
CA LEU A 11 -27.45 0.56 -10.81
C LEU A 11 -26.57 0.55 -12.06
N LEU A 12 -26.99 -0.17 -13.11
CA LEU A 12 -26.28 -0.22 -14.40
C LEU A 12 -26.32 1.13 -15.09
N VAL A 13 -27.46 1.80 -15.11
CA VAL A 13 -27.58 3.16 -15.64
C VAL A 13 -26.66 4.12 -14.88
N THR A 14 -26.61 4.01 -13.55
CA THR A 14 -25.73 4.82 -12.72
C THR A 14 -24.27 4.53 -13.01
N ALA A 15 -23.86 3.25 -13.08
CA ALA A 15 -22.49 2.84 -13.40
C ALA A 15 -22.03 3.41 -14.75
N ARG A 16 -22.86 3.28 -15.80
CA ARG A 16 -22.57 3.81 -17.15
C ARG A 16 -22.43 5.32 -17.15
N ASN A 17 -23.28 6.03 -16.44
CA ASN A 17 -23.20 7.48 -16.35
C ASN A 17 -21.91 7.90 -15.62
N LEU A 18 -21.52 7.20 -14.55
CA LEU A 18 -20.28 7.45 -13.84
C LEU A 18 -19.04 7.13 -14.69
N ASP A 19 -19.06 6.02 -15.44
CA ASP A 19 -18.00 5.67 -16.39
C ASP A 19 -17.87 6.68 -17.54
N ALA A 20 -19.00 7.17 -18.06
CA ALA A 20 -19.00 8.19 -19.11
C ALA A 20 -18.50 9.56 -18.62
N ALA A 21 -18.73 9.88 -17.35
CA ALA A 21 -18.29 11.13 -16.72
C ALA A 21 -16.88 11.05 -16.11
N ASP A 22 -16.23 9.87 -16.10
CA ASP A 22 -14.95 9.62 -15.47
C ASP A 22 -13.79 10.29 -16.22
N PRO A 23 -13.13 11.31 -15.65
CA PRO A 23 -12.00 11.97 -16.31
C PRO A 23 -10.78 11.04 -16.45
N LEU A 24 -10.73 9.95 -15.67
CA LEU A 24 -9.65 8.96 -15.69
C LEU A 24 -9.96 7.74 -16.56
N ALA A 25 -11.12 7.68 -17.23
CA ALA A 25 -11.51 6.55 -18.08
C ALA A 25 -10.46 6.19 -19.14
N ARG A 26 -9.78 7.21 -19.71
CA ARG A 26 -8.72 7.05 -20.72
C ARG A 26 -7.51 6.23 -20.23
N PHE A 27 -7.30 6.12 -18.93
CA PHE A 27 -6.17 5.38 -18.38
C PHE A 27 -6.42 3.86 -18.32
N ARG A 28 -7.68 3.42 -18.37
CA ARG A 28 -8.02 1.98 -18.33
C ARG A 28 -7.35 1.21 -19.47
N ASP A 29 -7.30 1.79 -20.67
CA ASP A 29 -6.70 1.17 -21.85
C ASP A 29 -5.17 1.02 -21.74
N ARG A 30 -4.53 1.65 -20.75
CA ARG A 30 -3.10 1.52 -20.49
C ARG A 30 -2.77 0.20 -19.80
N PHE A 31 -3.75 -0.51 -19.24
CA PHE A 31 -3.55 -1.78 -18.54
C PHE A 31 -3.80 -2.98 -19.44
N LEU A 32 -3.13 -4.09 -19.15
CA LEU A 32 -3.40 -5.36 -19.81
C LEU A 32 -4.69 -5.95 -19.23
N GLU A 33 -5.55 -6.41 -20.13
CA GLU A 33 -6.71 -7.22 -19.76
C GLU A 33 -6.31 -8.66 -19.50
N ALA A 34 -6.99 -9.31 -18.56
CA ALA A 34 -6.82 -10.73 -18.30
C ALA A 34 -7.93 -11.51 -19.03
N GLU A 35 -7.54 -12.45 -19.90
CA GLU A 35 -8.49 -13.28 -20.62
C GLU A 35 -9.37 -14.09 -19.65
N GLY A 36 -10.68 -14.09 -19.90
CA GLY A 36 -11.66 -14.78 -19.07
C GLY A 36 -11.97 -14.13 -17.73
N VAL A 37 -11.44 -12.93 -17.44
CA VAL A 37 -11.76 -12.16 -16.23
C VAL A 37 -12.76 -11.06 -16.58
N SER A 38 -13.95 -11.15 -15.99
CA SER A 38 -15.03 -10.16 -16.16
C SER A 38 -15.03 -9.06 -15.09
N ALA A 39 -14.47 -9.34 -13.89
CA ALA A 39 -14.30 -8.38 -12.82
C ALA A 39 -13.07 -8.72 -11.97
N TYR A 40 -12.10 -7.83 -11.94
CA TYR A 40 -10.92 -7.92 -11.09
C TYR A 40 -11.04 -6.95 -9.92
N LEU A 41 -11.37 -7.46 -8.76
CA LEU A 41 -11.66 -6.68 -7.55
C LEU A 41 -10.64 -6.93 -6.43
N ASP A 42 -9.40 -7.29 -6.81
CA ASP A 42 -8.29 -7.54 -5.88
C ASP A 42 -7.06 -6.66 -6.16
N GLY A 43 -7.28 -5.47 -6.69
CA GLY A 43 -6.21 -4.50 -6.96
C GLY A 43 -5.47 -4.03 -5.69
N ASN A 44 -6.08 -4.19 -4.52
CA ASN A 44 -5.45 -3.95 -3.23
C ASN A 44 -4.53 -5.08 -2.75
N SER A 45 -4.44 -6.20 -3.48
CA SER A 45 -3.47 -7.27 -3.25
C SER A 45 -2.43 -7.35 -4.36
N LEU A 46 -2.84 -7.17 -5.63
CA LEU A 46 -1.95 -7.12 -6.79
C LEU A 46 -2.53 -6.20 -7.86
N GLY A 47 -1.78 -5.20 -8.29
CA GLY A 47 -2.19 -4.31 -9.39
C GLY A 47 -2.09 -5.00 -10.76
N ARG A 48 -2.92 -4.56 -11.74
CA ARG A 48 -2.83 -5.00 -13.13
C ARG A 48 -1.55 -4.47 -13.79
N PRO A 49 -0.88 -5.23 -14.67
CA PRO A 49 0.29 -4.74 -15.39
C PRO A 49 -0.08 -3.67 -16.41
N LEU A 50 0.80 -2.68 -16.59
CA LEU A 50 0.69 -1.72 -17.69
C LEU A 50 1.15 -2.36 -19.00
N ARG A 51 0.52 -1.99 -20.12
CA ARG A 51 0.96 -2.40 -21.48
C ARG A 51 2.40 -1.95 -21.76
N ALA A 52 2.72 -0.71 -21.42
CA ALA A 52 4.05 -0.14 -21.60
C ALA A 52 5.13 -0.92 -20.83
N THR A 53 4.81 -1.52 -19.69
CA THR A 53 5.78 -2.27 -18.89
C THR A 53 6.33 -3.50 -19.63
N ALA A 54 5.51 -4.19 -20.43
CA ALA A 54 5.99 -5.34 -21.20
C ALA A 54 7.03 -4.92 -22.23
N GLU A 55 6.81 -3.80 -22.92
CA GLU A 55 7.74 -3.23 -23.89
C GLU A 55 9.01 -2.71 -23.22
N HIS A 56 8.84 -1.95 -22.11
CA HIS A 56 9.94 -1.40 -21.32
C HIS A 56 10.88 -2.50 -20.80
N LEU A 57 10.35 -3.59 -20.25
CA LEU A 57 11.13 -4.74 -19.79
C LEU A 57 11.89 -5.40 -20.95
N GLN A 58 11.25 -5.56 -22.11
CA GLN A 58 11.88 -6.13 -23.29
C GLN A 58 13.05 -5.25 -23.81
N ASP A 59 12.82 -3.94 -23.87
CA ASP A 59 13.83 -2.97 -24.31
C ASP A 59 14.99 -2.90 -23.31
N PHE A 60 14.69 -2.90 -22.01
CA PHE A 60 15.71 -2.94 -20.97
C PHE A 60 16.62 -4.16 -21.13
N VAL A 61 16.03 -5.37 -21.30
CA VAL A 61 16.82 -6.59 -21.46
C VAL A 61 17.72 -6.53 -22.70
N ARG A 62 17.20 -6.01 -23.81
CA ARG A 62 17.96 -5.95 -25.07
C ARG A 62 19.01 -4.83 -25.10
N GLN A 63 18.61 -3.61 -24.71
CA GLN A 63 19.42 -2.41 -24.93
C GLN A 63 20.26 -2.04 -23.70
N GLN A 64 19.67 -2.08 -22.51
CA GLN A 64 20.36 -1.69 -21.29
C GLN A 64 21.20 -2.84 -20.74
N TRP A 65 20.57 -3.95 -20.37
CA TRP A 65 21.31 -5.08 -19.85
C TRP A 65 22.18 -5.72 -20.93
N GLY A 66 21.62 -6.14 -22.05
CA GLY A 66 22.37 -6.81 -23.15
C GLY A 66 23.37 -5.88 -23.84
N GLY A 67 23.01 -4.60 -24.04
CA GLY A 67 23.86 -3.63 -24.75
C GLY A 67 24.90 -2.95 -23.87
N ARG A 68 24.64 -2.72 -22.57
CA ARG A 68 25.54 -2.01 -21.65
C ARG A 68 26.29 -2.95 -20.71
N LEU A 69 25.72 -4.11 -20.34
CA LEU A 69 26.30 -5.07 -19.40
C LEU A 69 26.67 -4.40 -18.08
N ILE A 70 27.86 -4.67 -17.56
CA ILE A 70 28.33 -4.13 -16.26
C ILE A 70 28.36 -2.59 -16.20
N ARG A 71 28.51 -1.90 -17.32
CA ARG A 71 28.55 -0.45 -17.40
C ARG A 71 27.24 0.20 -16.96
N GLY A 72 26.11 -0.52 -17.06
CA GLY A 72 24.81 -0.03 -16.62
C GLY A 72 24.77 0.38 -15.15
N TRP A 73 25.63 -0.19 -14.31
CA TRP A 73 25.73 0.21 -12.91
C TRP A 73 26.14 1.67 -12.76
N ASP A 74 27.26 2.05 -13.34
CA ASP A 74 27.80 3.40 -13.24
C ASP A 74 26.95 4.41 -14.02
N GLU A 75 26.28 3.96 -15.08
CA GLU A 75 25.53 4.85 -15.97
C GLU A 75 24.13 5.18 -15.42
N GLN A 76 23.46 4.24 -14.70
CA GLN A 76 22.07 4.42 -14.30
C GLN A 76 21.65 3.64 -13.04
N TRP A 77 22.03 2.35 -12.90
CA TRP A 77 21.35 1.45 -11.98
C TRP A 77 21.68 1.72 -10.51
N LEU A 78 22.85 2.30 -10.21
CA LEU A 78 23.21 2.63 -8.82
C LEU A 78 22.35 3.75 -8.24
N GLU A 79 21.92 4.68 -9.07
CA GLU A 79 21.12 5.83 -8.63
C GLU A 79 19.61 5.57 -8.73
N LEU A 80 19.19 4.56 -9.51
CA LEU A 80 17.77 4.26 -9.74
C LEU A 80 16.94 4.10 -8.46
N PRO A 81 17.41 3.43 -7.38
CA PRO A 81 16.67 3.29 -6.14
C PRO A 81 16.25 4.63 -5.53
N GLN A 82 17.17 5.61 -5.54
CA GLN A 82 16.90 6.93 -4.98
C GLN A 82 16.10 7.80 -5.94
N LEU A 83 16.44 7.81 -7.23
CA LEU A 83 15.69 8.58 -8.23
C LEU A 83 14.21 8.18 -8.26
N LEU A 84 13.93 6.88 -8.31
CA LEU A 84 12.56 6.36 -8.27
C LEU A 84 11.88 6.65 -6.92
N GLY A 85 12.63 6.59 -5.82
CA GLY A 85 12.14 6.99 -4.50
C GLY A 85 11.74 8.46 -4.44
N ASP A 86 12.55 9.34 -5.00
CA ASP A 86 12.28 10.77 -5.06
C ASP A 86 11.07 11.10 -5.96
N GLU A 87 10.94 10.43 -7.10
CA GLU A 87 9.76 10.55 -7.97
C GLU A 87 8.48 10.11 -7.25
N LEU A 88 8.50 8.94 -6.60
CA LEU A 88 7.37 8.43 -5.82
C LEU A 88 7.04 9.39 -4.66
N GLY A 89 8.07 9.89 -3.98
CA GLY A 89 7.95 10.88 -2.91
C GLY A 89 7.18 12.12 -3.35
N ALA A 90 7.57 12.69 -4.48
CA ALA A 90 6.94 13.88 -5.05
C ALA A 90 5.53 13.64 -5.57
N VAL A 91 5.28 12.48 -6.19
CA VAL A 91 4.01 12.18 -6.89
C VAL A 91 2.90 11.75 -5.95
N ALA A 92 3.22 10.96 -4.91
CA ALA A 92 2.20 10.27 -4.11
C ALA A 92 2.37 10.36 -2.59
N LEU A 93 3.56 10.76 -2.09
CA LEU A 93 3.87 10.66 -0.67
C LEU A 93 4.06 12.03 0.03
N GLY A 94 4.06 13.14 -0.71
CA GLY A 94 4.31 14.46 -0.13
C GLY A 94 5.65 14.55 0.59
N ALA A 95 6.69 13.96 -0.01
CA ALA A 95 8.05 13.90 0.54
C ALA A 95 9.04 14.61 -0.38
N ALA A 96 9.89 15.46 0.19
CA ALA A 96 10.98 16.11 -0.54
C ALA A 96 12.05 15.10 -0.96
N ALA A 97 12.77 15.42 -2.04
CA ALA A 97 13.86 14.61 -2.56
C ALA A 97 14.90 14.26 -1.48
N GLY A 98 15.46 13.06 -1.58
CA GLY A 98 16.45 12.52 -0.64
C GLY A 98 15.83 11.93 0.63
N GLN A 99 14.51 11.76 0.72
CA GLN A 99 13.84 11.15 1.87
C GLN A 99 13.18 9.80 1.55
N CYS A 100 13.02 9.48 0.26
CA CYS A 100 12.46 8.20 -0.18
C CYS A 100 13.49 7.36 -0.94
N ILE A 101 13.33 6.04 -0.87
CA ILE A 101 14.15 5.09 -1.62
C ILE A 101 13.34 3.83 -1.94
N VAL A 102 13.58 3.25 -3.11
CA VAL A 102 12.99 1.96 -3.50
C VAL A 102 14.04 0.86 -3.29
N ALA A 103 13.76 -0.10 -2.41
CA ALA A 103 14.70 -1.15 -2.06
C ALA A 103 14.01 -2.34 -1.39
N ASP A 104 14.66 -3.48 -1.38
CA ASP A 104 14.29 -4.67 -0.61
C ASP A 104 12.80 -5.10 -0.73
N SER A 105 12.29 -5.75 0.28
CA SER A 105 10.87 -6.03 0.49
C SER A 105 10.32 -5.24 1.68
N THR A 106 9.00 -5.09 1.77
CA THR A 106 8.35 -4.41 2.90
C THR A 106 8.79 -4.99 4.24
N THR A 107 8.85 -6.32 4.35
CA THR A 107 9.31 -7.01 5.58
C THR A 107 10.73 -6.58 6.00
N VAL A 108 11.66 -6.52 5.04
CA VAL A 108 13.05 -6.11 5.31
C VAL A 108 13.12 -4.62 5.68
N LEU A 109 12.36 -3.76 4.99
CA LEU A 109 12.33 -2.33 5.31
C LEU A 109 11.70 -2.06 6.68
N LEU A 110 10.60 -2.74 7.03
CA LEU A 110 10.01 -2.65 8.38
C LEU A 110 11.01 -3.05 9.46
N TYR A 111 11.78 -4.13 9.23
CA TYR A 111 12.83 -4.54 10.17
C TYR A 111 13.93 -3.48 10.30
N LYS A 112 14.45 -2.95 9.18
CA LYS A 112 15.48 -1.90 9.20
C LYS A 112 15.01 -0.63 9.92
N LEU A 113 13.82 -0.15 9.56
CA LEU A 113 13.24 1.07 10.12
C LEU A 113 12.88 0.89 11.60
N GLY A 114 12.24 -0.24 11.95
CA GLY A 114 11.86 -0.54 13.33
C GLY A 114 13.07 -0.66 14.25
N ARG A 115 14.14 -1.35 13.81
CA ARG A 115 15.40 -1.47 14.57
C ARG A 115 16.09 -0.13 14.76
N ALA A 116 16.14 0.69 13.69
CA ALA A 116 16.72 2.01 13.77
C ALA A 116 15.94 2.94 14.69
N ALA A 117 14.59 2.92 14.61
CA ALA A 117 13.72 3.71 15.47
C ALA A 117 13.85 3.31 16.96
N ALA A 118 13.88 2.02 17.25
CA ALA A 118 14.10 1.52 18.62
C ALA A 118 15.45 1.97 19.18
N ALA A 119 16.52 1.90 18.38
CA ALA A 119 17.85 2.34 18.78
C ALA A 119 17.94 3.86 18.99
N ALA A 120 17.15 4.66 18.26
CA ALA A 120 17.11 6.12 18.35
C ALA A 120 16.42 6.63 19.65
N ARG A 121 15.82 5.76 20.46
CA ARG A 121 15.15 6.10 21.72
C ARG A 121 15.70 5.27 22.89
N PRO A 122 16.98 5.40 23.23
CA PRO A 122 17.60 4.64 24.31
C PRO A 122 16.87 4.88 25.64
N GLY A 123 16.66 3.80 26.40
CA GLY A 123 15.96 3.82 27.69
C GLY A 123 14.43 3.76 27.59
N ARG A 124 13.82 3.80 26.39
CA ARG A 124 12.42 3.50 26.20
C ARG A 124 12.24 2.01 25.87
N THR A 125 11.17 1.40 26.35
CA THR A 125 11.02 -0.05 26.40
C THR A 125 9.78 -0.60 25.71
N GLU A 126 8.95 0.26 25.09
CA GLU A 126 7.69 -0.19 24.48
C GLU A 126 7.64 0.13 22.99
N ILE A 127 7.09 -0.83 22.22
CA ILE A 127 6.63 -0.65 20.85
C ILE A 127 5.10 -0.74 20.84
N LEU A 128 4.40 0.27 20.32
CA LEU A 128 2.97 0.29 20.16
C LEU A 128 2.57 -0.25 18.78
N LEU A 129 1.60 -1.16 18.78
CA LEU A 129 0.95 -1.65 17.54
C LEU A 129 -0.56 -1.72 17.77
N ASP A 130 -1.35 -1.54 16.71
CA ASP A 130 -2.77 -1.90 16.81
C ASP A 130 -2.97 -3.42 16.78
N ALA A 131 -4.01 -3.87 17.49
CA ALA A 131 -4.27 -5.30 17.67
C ALA A 131 -4.67 -6.02 16.36
N ASP A 132 -5.18 -5.28 15.38
CA ASP A 132 -5.62 -5.78 14.07
C ASP A 132 -4.67 -5.39 12.92
N ASN A 133 -3.43 -4.98 13.23
CA ASN A 133 -2.44 -4.65 12.21
C ASN A 133 -2.09 -5.84 11.32
N PHE A 134 -1.56 -5.56 10.12
CA PHE A 134 -1.19 -6.62 9.19
C PHE A 134 -0.18 -7.59 9.82
N PRO A 135 -0.32 -8.91 9.59
CA PRO A 135 0.52 -9.91 10.26
C PRO A 135 2.02 -9.67 10.16
N THR A 136 2.53 -9.21 9.00
CA THR A 136 3.97 -8.93 8.84
C THR A 136 4.46 -7.86 9.81
N ASP A 137 3.70 -6.78 10.00
CA ASP A 137 4.08 -5.70 10.91
C ASP A 137 4.19 -6.22 12.33
N ARG A 138 3.20 -7.02 12.76
CA ARG A 138 3.19 -7.66 14.07
C ARG A 138 4.39 -8.60 14.25
N TYR A 139 4.62 -9.51 13.32
CA TYR A 139 5.69 -10.51 13.40
C TYR A 139 7.08 -9.87 13.41
N VAL A 140 7.30 -8.85 12.57
CA VAL A 140 8.57 -8.13 12.54
C VAL A 140 8.81 -7.38 13.85
N MET A 141 7.78 -6.71 14.39
CA MET A 141 7.92 -5.99 15.66
C MET A 141 8.02 -6.94 16.86
N GLU A 142 7.39 -8.11 16.85
CA GLU A 142 7.60 -9.18 17.83
C GLU A 142 9.07 -9.62 17.84
N GLY A 143 9.66 -9.87 16.67
CA GLY A 143 11.08 -10.21 16.53
C GLY A 143 11.99 -9.11 17.06
N ILE A 144 11.75 -7.85 16.70
CA ILE A 144 12.52 -6.70 17.18
C ILE A 144 12.39 -6.55 18.69
N ALA A 145 11.19 -6.70 19.25
CA ALA A 145 10.97 -6.60 20.69
C ALA A 145 11.77 -7.66 21.42
N GLN A 146 11.77 -8.91 20.94
CA GLN A 146 12.57 -9.99 21.50
C GLN A 146 14.07 -9.71 21.41
N GLU A 147 14.57 -9.27 20.27
CA GLU A 147 15.99 -8.96 20.07
C GLU A 147 16.50 -7.81 20.94
N CYS A 148 15.67 -6.78 21.13
CA CYS A 148 16.04 -5.54 21.83
C CYS A 148 15.63 -5.52 23.32
N GLY A 149 14.94 -6.54 23.82
CA GLY A 149 14.40 -6.53 25.17
C GLY A 149 13.28 -5.51 25.36
N LEU A 150 12.48 -5.26 24.33
CA LEU A 150 11.33 -4.36 24.36
C LEU A 150 10.04 -5.13 24.58
N THR A 151 8.98 -4.43 24.97
CA THR A 151 7.64 -4.98 25.17
C THR A 151 6.70 -4.45 24.09
N LEU A 152 5.88 -5.34 23.51
CA LEU A 152 4.79 -4.91 22.65
C LEU A 152 3.60 -4.46 23.48
N ARG A 153 3.05 -3.30 23.15
CA ARG A 153 1.82 -2.78 23.72
C ARG A 153 0.77 -2.66 22.62
N TRP A 154 -0.30 -3.45 22.77
CA TRP A 154 -1.38 -3.51 21.80
C TRP A 154 -2.36 -2.37 22.03
N VAL A 155 -2.64 -1.62 20.98
CA VAL A 155 -3.64 -0.56 20.95
C VAL A 155 -4.93 -1.15 20.39
N PRO A 156 -6.07 -1.04 21.07
CA PRO A 156 -7.35 -1.51 20.56
C PRO A 156 -7.72 -0.78 19.27
N ALA A 157 -8.24 -1.53 18.30
CA ALA A 157 -8.80 -1.01 17.07
C ALA A 157 -10.15 -1.68 16.80
N ASP A 158 -11.11 -0.93 16.28
CA ASP A 158 -12.39 -1.48 15.89
C ASP A 158 -12.23 -2.38 14.67
N TYR A 159 -12.92 -3.51 14.68
CA TYR A 159 -12.87 -4.51 13.60
C TYR A 159 -13.29 -3.95 12.22
N ASP A 160 -14.33 -3.11 12.21
CA ASP A 160 -14.85 -2.44 11.00
C ASP A 160 -14.29 -1.02 10.83
N GLY A 161 -13.42 -0.61 11.74
CA GLY A 161 -12.72 0.66 11.79
C GLY A 161 -11.21 0.47 11.72
N GLY A 162 -10.49 1.16 12.59
CA GLY A 162 -9.04 1.12 12.67
C GLY A 162 -8.55 1.95 13.84
N ILE A 163 -7.27 2.32 13.79
CA ILE A 163 -6.62 3.08 14.86
C ILE A 163 -7.13 4.52 14.93
N THR A 164 -7.42 5.01 16.13
CA THR A 164 -7.85 6.39 16.35
C THR A 164 -6.83 7.18 17.17
N PRO A 165 -6.76 8.52 17.02
CA PRO A 165 -5.87 9.36 17.81
C PRO A 165 -6.08 9.21 19.32
N GLU A 166 -7.33 9.05 19.77
CA GLU A 166 -7.70 8.89 21.17
C GLU A 166 -7.17 7.59 21.75
N ALA A 167 -7.30 6.46 20.99
CA ALA A 167 -6.79 5.17 21.42
C ALA A 167 -5.26 5.19 21.52
N VAL A 168 -4.59 5.85 20.58
CA VAL A 168 -3.14 6.01 20.60
C VAL A 168 -2.69 6.90 21.75
N ALA A 169 -3.34 8.06 21.97
CA ALA A 169 -3.00 8.95 23.08
C ALA A 169 -3.18 8.28 24.45
N ALA A 170 -4.18 7.41 24.59
CA ALA A 170 -4.39 6.63 25.84
C ALA A 170 -3.32 5.53 26.05
N ALA A 171 -2.72 5.04 24.98
CA ALA A 171 -1.70 3.98 25.03
C ALA A 171 -0.28 4.54 25.08
N ALA A 172 0.02 5.62 24.37
CA ALA A 172 1.35 6.21 24.31
C ALA A 172 1.80 6.80 25.66
N GLY A 173 3.08 6.62 25.99
CA GLY A 173 3.62 7.09 27.26
C GLY A 173 5.14 7.26 27.24
N PRO A 174 5.75 7.58 28.42
CA PRO A 174 7.20 7.83 28.50
C PRO A 174 8.07 6.61 28.11
N GLN A 175 7.49 5.42 28.10
CA GLN A 175 8.19 4.18 27.70
C GLN A 175 8.06 3.88 26.20
N THR A 176 7.22 4.59 25.48
CA THR A 176 7.01 4.37 24.04
C THR A 176 8.26 4.79 23.26
N ALA A 177 8.96 3.83 22.68
CA ALA A 177 10.09 4.07 21.77
C ALA A 177 9.59 4.30 20.35
N LEU A 178 8.67 3.45 19.89
CA LEU A 178 8.15 3.38 18.55
C LEU A 178 6.66 3.03 18.55
N ALA A 179 5.90 3.63 17.63
CA ALA A 179 4.57 3.18 17.28
C ALA A 179 4.52 2.81 15.79
N VAL A 180 3.86 1.69 15.46
CA VAL A 180 3.76 1.17 14.09
C VAL A 180 2.29 0.97 13.75
N PHE A 181 1.81 1.71 12.74
CA PHE A 181 0.41 1.70 12.33
C PHE A 181 0.27 1.72 10.81
N SER A 182 -0.87 1.21 10.32
CA SER A 182 -1.22 1.27 8.90
C SER A 182 -2.03 2.54 8.60
N HIS A 183 -1.66 3.27 7.53
CA HIS A 183 -2.42 4.42 7.03
C HIS A 183 -3.83 3.99 6.56
N VAL A 184 -3.89 2.88 5.83
CA VAL A 184 -5.17 2.23 5.47
C VAL A 184 -5.19 0.83 6.06
N ALA A 185 -6.13 0.57 6.96
CA ALA A 185 -6.30 -0.74 7.59
C ALA A 185 -6.57 -1.81 6.52
N TYR A 186 -5.78 -2.90 6.54
CA TYR A 186 -5.81 -3.91 5.48
C TYR A 186 -7.15 -4.63 5.36
N ARG A 187 -7.88 -4.76 6.47
CA ARG A 187 -9.16 -5.43 6.51
C ARG A 187 -10.31 -4.48 6.18
N SER A 188 -10.55 -3.49 6.99
CA SER A 188 -11.71 -2.60 6.88
C SER A 188 -11.60 -1.53 5.79
N GLY A 189 -10.39 -1.20 5.34
CA GLY A 189 -10.14 -0.05 4.49
C GLY A 189 -10.19 1.29 5.25
N PHE A 190 -10.24 1.26 6.58
CA PHE A 190 -10.25 2.48 7.39
C PHE A 190 -9.01 3.33 7.12
N LEU A 191 -9.22 4.62 6.86
CA LEU A 191 -8.18 5.62 6.64
C LEU A 191 -7.89 6.34 7.96
N ALA A 192 -6.69 6.13 8.50
CA ALA A 192 -6.25 6.72 9.76
C ALA A 192 -5.93 8.22 9.62
N ASP A 193 -6.15 8.98 10.69
CA ASP A 193 -5.71 10.36 10.80
C ASP A 193 -4.21 10.39 11.16
N VAL A 194 -3.36 10.30 10.12
CA VAL A 194 -1.90 10.25 10.28
C VAL A 194 -1.36 11.44 11.07
N PRO A 195 -1.72 12.71 10.78
CA PRO A 195 -1.23 13.85 11.54
C PRO A 195 -1.58 13.78 13.04
N ALA A 196 -2.84 13.48 13.36
CA ALA A 196 -3.27 13.44 14.75
C ALA A 196 -2.66 12.26 15.53
N VAL A 197 -2.57 11.08 14.92
CA VAL A 197 -1.91 9.91 15.52
C VAL A 197 -0.41 10.15 15.69
N THR A 198 0.27 10.68 14.67
CA THR A 198 1.70 11.04 14.76
C THR A 198 1.95 12.01 15.90
N LYS A 199 1.11 13.06 16.00
CA LYS A 199 1.20 14.03 17.10
C LYS A 199 1.04 13.37 18.47
N ALA A 200 0.08 12.47 18.64
CA ALA A 200 -0.14 11.79 19.92
C ALA A 200 1.08 10.97 20.37
N VAL A 201 1.77 10.30 19.42
CA VAL A 201 3.01 9.56 19.71
C VAL A 201 4.16 10.52 20.01
N HIS A 202 4.30 11.62 19.27
CA HIS A 202 5.33 12.63 19.51
C HIS A 202 5.15 13.35 20.85
N ASP A 203 3.92 13.65 21.25
CA ASP A 203 3.62 14.25 22.58
C ASP A 203 4.10 13.34 23.73
N ALA A 204 4.11 12.02 23.52
CA ALA A 204 4.70 11.05 24.46
C ALA A 204 6.22 10.88 24.26
N GLY A 205 6.82 11.49 23.23
CA GLY A 205 8.25 11.45 22.89
C GLY A 205 8.69 10.18 22.13
N GLY A 206 7.74 9.38 21.64
CA GLY A 206 7.99 8.23 20.76
C GLY A 206 8.24 8.65 19.32
N LEU A 207 8.60 7.67 18.48
CA LEU A 207 8.69 7.80 17.02
C LEU A 207 7.56 7.02 16.35
N VAL A 208 7.23 7.38 15.10
CA VAL A 208 6.22 6.66 14.31
C VAL A 208 6.83 6.02 13.07
N LEU A 209 6.38 4.81 12.76
CA LEU A 209 6.59 4.12 11.50
C LEU A 209 5.22 3.79 10.90
N TRP A 210 4.93 4.36 9.73
CA TRP A 210 3.68 4.15 9.03
C TRP A 210 3.81 3.11 7.92
N ASP A 211 2.91 2.12 7.89
CA ASP A 211 2.70 1.25 6.73
C ASP A 211 1.70 1.90 5.76
N LEU A 212 2.15 2.19 4.54
CA LEU A 212 1.34 2.75 3.47
C LEU A 212 1.05 1.74 2.34
N CYS A 213 1.14 0.44 2.61
CA CYS A 213 0.94 -0.60 1.59
C CYS A 213 -0.41 -0.54 0.89
N HIS A 214 -1.47 -0.06 1.56
CA HIS A 214 -2.83 0.04 1.01
C HIS A 214 -3.22 1.48 0.63
N SER A 215 -2.34 2.45 0.76
CA SER A 215 -2.61 3.85 0.41
C SER A 215 -1.75 4.38 -0.73
N ALA A 216 -0.45 4.05 -0.79
CA ALA A 216 0.45 4.54 -1.82
C ALA A 216 -0.06 4.21 -3.22
N GLY A 217 -0.26 5.23 -4.05
CA GLY A 217 -0.79 5.12 -5.40
C GLY A 217 -2.32 5.23 -5.52
N ALA A 218 -3.08 5.26 -4.40
CA ALA A 218 -4.54 5.41 -4.43
C ALA A 218 -5.05 6.52 -3.49
N VAL A 219 -4.31 6.78 -2.40
CA VAL A 219 -4.62 7.83 -1.43
C VAL A 219 -3.40 8.73 -1.31
N PRO A 220 -3.55 10.06 -1.45
CA PRO A 220 -2.43 10.98 -1.27
C PRO A 220 -1.91 10.92 0.16
N ALA A 221 -0.60 11.06 0.32
CA ALA A 221 0.05 11.24 1.60
C ALA A 221 0.87 12.54 1.56
N GLU A 222 1.09 13.12 2.75
CA GLU A 222 1.85 14.34 2.95
C GLU A 222 2.85 14.11 4.11
N LEU A 223 3.76 13.14 3.91
CA LEU A 223 4.63 12.63 4.98
C LEU A 223 5.45 13.73 5.66
N ASP A 224 5.99 14.68 4.89
CA ASP A 224 6.74 15.81 5.43
C ASP A 224 5.84 16.75 6.24
N ALA A 225 4.69 17.14 5.69
CA ALA A 225 3.75 18.05 6.34
C ALA A 225 3.10 17.42 7.59
N TRP A 226 2.90 16.10 7.58
CA TRP A 226 2.37 15.34 8.71
C TRP A 226 3.41 15.07 9.82
N GLY A 227 4.66 15.44 9.58
CA GLY A 227 5.75 15.24 10.54
C GLY A 227 6.10 13.78 10.80
N VAL A 228 5.82 12.87 9.85
CA VAL A 228 6.13 11.45 9.96
C VAL A 228 7.63 11.23 10.14
N ASP A 229 8.04 10.26 10.95
CA ASP A 229 9.45 9.92 11.16
C ASP A 229 9.92 8.91 10.11
N TYR A 230 9.17 7.82 9.96
CA TYR A 230 9.45 6.71 9.05
C TYR A 230 8.18 6.22 8.39
N ALA A 231 8.31 5.79 7.14
CA ALA A 231 7.24 5.06 6.47
C ALA A 231 7.81 3.99 5.53
N ALA A 232 7.01 2.97 5.27
CA ALA A 232 7.30 1.97 4.26
C ALA A 232 6.02 1.56 3.53
N GLY A 233 6.18 0.98 2.34
CA GLY A 233 5.06 0.42 1.60
C GLY A 233 5.54 -0.52 0.51
N CYS A 234 4.66 -1.43 0.10
CA CYS A 234 4.90 -2.28 -1.05
C CYS A 234 4.56 -1.55 -2.36
N SER A 235 5.11 -2.01 -3.46
CA SER A 235 4.83 -1.44 -4.78
C SER A 235 3.95 -2.31 -5.68
N TYR A 236 3.67 -3.56 -5.30
CA TYR A 236 2.91 -4.50 -6.15
C TYR A 236 1.38 -4.33 -6.09
N LYS A 237 0.84 -3.51 -5.17
CA LYS A 237 -0.59 -3.20 -5.04
C LYS A 237 -0.98 -2.06 -5.97
N TYR A 238 -1.38 -0.89 -5.44
CA TYR A 238 -1.81 0.27 -6.23
C TYR A 238 -0.68 0.98 -7.01
N LEU A 239 0.59 0.62 -6.76
CA LEU A 239 1.73 1.03 -7.59
C LEU A 239 2.05 0.02 -8.70
N ASN A 240 1.26 -1.02 -8.88
CA ASN A 240 1.25 -1.96 -9.99
C ASN A 240 2.63 -2.55 -10.39
N GLY A 241 3.58 -2.60 -9.46
CA GLY A 241 4.96 -3.05 -9.71
C GLY A 241 5.09 -4.54 -10.04
N GLY A 242 4.00 -5.30 -9.92
CA GLY A 242 3.97 -6.73 -10.23
C GLY A 242 4.48 -7.63 -9.12
N PRO A 243 4.39 -8.96 -9.30
CA PRO A 243 4.79 -9.94 -8.29
C PRO A 243 6.28 -9.86 -8.00
N GLY A 244 6.63 -9.74 -6.71
CA GLY A 244 8.02 -9.61 -6.27
C GLY A 244 8.65 -8.22 -6.47
N ALA A 245 7.87 -7.21 -6.83
CA ALA A 245 8.35 -5.84 -6.92
C ALA A 245 8.95 -5.34 -5.60
N PRO A 246 10.01 -4.52 -5.65
CA PRO A 246 10.64 -3.97 -4.45
C PRO A 246 9.67 -3.08 -3.68
N ALA A 247 9.92 -2.98 -2.38
CA ALA A 247 9.25 -2.02 -1.52
C ALA A 247 9.89 -0.63 -1.62
N TRP A 248 9.33 0.32 -0.92
CA TRP A 248 9.90 1.65 -0.75
C TRP A 248 9.88 2.05 0.72
N ALA A 249 10.80 2.94 1.10
CA ALA A 249 10.89 3.50 2.43
C ALA A 249 11.05 5.01 2.39
N TYR A 250 10.54 5.67 3.43
CA TYR A 250 10.75 7.08 3.75
C TYR A 250 11.45 7.19 5.11
N VAL A 251 12.45 8.06 5.17
CA VAL A 251 13.11 8.48 6.41
C VAL A 251 13.15 9.98 6.41
N ALA A 252 12.48 10.62 7.36
CA ALA A 252 12.49 12.06 7.50
C ALA A 252 13.94 12.58 7.60
N ARG A 253 14.23 13.68 6.91
CA ARG A 253 15.59 14.26 6.83
C ARG A 253 16.23 14.48 8.22
N ARG A 254 15.41 14.87 9.21
CA ARG A 254 15.86 15.09 10.60
C ARG A 254 16.43 13.85 11.30
N HIS A 255 16.16 12.65 10.76
CA HIS A 255 16.66 11.38 11.33
C HIS A 255 17.79 10.77 10.54
N GLN A 256 18.09 11.24 9.31
CA GLN A 256 19.01 10.55 8.40
C GLN A 256 20.48 10.60 8.87
N GLU A 257 20.88 11.63 9.59
CA GLU A 257 22.26 11.74 10.06
C GLU A 257 22.60 10.66 11.08
N ASP A 258 21.71 10.44 12.06
CA ASP A 258 21.88 9.49 13.14
C ASP A 258 21.25 8.11 12.84
N PHE A 259 20.68 7.94 11.64
CA PHE A 259 19.98 6.71 11.28
C PHE A 259 20.96 5.55 11.16
N SER A 260 20.77 4.54 11.99
CA SER A 260 21.56 3.29 12.00
C SER A 260 20.65 2.09 11.83
N GLN A 261 20.70 1.47 10.66
CA GLN A 261 19.94 0.24 10.37
C GLN A 261 20.83 -1.00 10.50
N PRO A 262 20.29 -2.17 10.85
CA PRO A 262 21.08 -3.34 11.27
C PRO A 262 21.76 -4.10 10.11
N ILE A 263 21.27 -3.98 8.86
CA ILE A 263 21.78 -4.74 7.72
C ILE A 263 22.82 -3.90 6.96
N GLN A 264 24.06 -3.97 7.42
CA GLN A 264 25.19 -3.24 6.86
C GLN A 264 25.64 -3.86 5.53
N GLY A 265 24.97 -3.53 4.45
CA GLY A 265 25.28 -4.04 3.13
C GLY A 265 26.24 -3.16 2.33
N TRP A 266 26.94 -3.76 1.37
CA TRP A 266 28.02 -3.10 0.63
C TRP A 266 27.57 -1.86 -0.16
N LEU A 267 26.36 -1.85 -0.75
CA LEU A 267 25.85 -0.70 -1.51
C LEU A 267 25.29 0.43 -0.61
N GLY A 268 25.08 0.14 0.69
CA GLY A 268 24.76 1.15 1.69
C GLY A 268 26.00 1.80 2.33
N SER A 269 27.20 1.40 1.90
CA SER A 269 28.48 2.00 2.32
C SER A 269 28.74 3.33 1.59
N SER A 270 29.50 4.21 2.22
CA SER A 270 29.95 5.48 1.64
C SER A 270 30.87 5.29 0.43
N ASP A 271 31.63 4.19 0.41
CA ASP A 271 32.48 3.77 -0.70
C ASP A 271 32.29 2.26 -0.96
N PRO A 272 31.29 1.88 -1.77
CA PRO A 272 30.99 0.47 -2.02
C PRO A 272 32.07 -0.27 -2.82
N PHE A 273 32.89 0.47 -3.58
CA PHE A 273 33.94 -0.13 -4.43
C PHE A 273 35.35 -0.08 -3.81
N GLY A 274 35.52 0.64 -2.71
CA GLY A 274 36.79 0.70 -1.98
C GLY A 274 37.20 -0.61 -1.30
N MET A 275 36.25 -1.55 -1.13
CA MET A 275 36.48 -2.89 -0.54
C MET A 275 37.26 -2.85 0.77
N ALA A 276 37.14 -1.75 1.51
CA ALA A 276 37.85 -1.54 2.77
C ALA A 276 37.25 -2.37 3.92
N GLN A 277 38.03 -2.58 4.97
CA GLN A 277 37.52 -3.18 6.20
C GLN A 277 36.77 -2.14 7.05
N GLY A 278 35.70 -2.59 7.68
CA GLY A 278 34.81 -1.72 8.46
C GLY A 278 33.73 -1.08 7.58
N TYR A 279 32.56 -0.88 8.20
CA TYR A 279 31.41 -0.29 7.52
C TYR A 279 31.27 1.18 7.89
N THR A 280 31.30 2.05 6.90
CA THR A 280 30.95 3.47 7.03
C THR A 280 29.67 3.67 6.20
N PRO A 281 28.53 4.07 6.83
CA PRO A 281 27.28 4.22 6.10
C PRO A 281 27.35 5.36 5.08
N ALA A 282 26.68 5.18 3.95
CA ALA A 282 26.47 6.25 2.98
C ALA A 282 25.69 7.42 3.62
N PRO A 283 25.90 8.66 3.15
CA PRO A 283 25.11 9.79 3.61
C PRO A 283 23.65 9.66 3.15
N GLY A 284 22.73 10.29 3.89
CA GLY A 284 21.31 10.36 3.54
C GLY A 284 20.62 9.01 3.49
N ILE A 285 19.58 8.94 2.65
CA ILE A 285 18.68 7.75 2.54
C ILE A 285 19.37 6.53 1.91
N ARG A 286 20.45 6.72 1.15
CA ARG A 286 21.17 5.65 0.46
C ARG A 286 21.67 4.54 1.39
N ARG A 287 21.97 4.86 2.65
CA ARG A 287 22.37 3.84 3.65
C ARG A 287 21.34 2.73 3.89
N LEU A 288 20.10 2.90 3.42
CA LEU A 288 19.08 1.84 3.45
C LEU A 288 19.29 0.76 2.39
N VAL A 289 20.05 1.02 1.33
CA VAL A 289 20.37 0.00 0.32
C VAL A 289 21.33 -1.00 0.93
N SER A 290 20.97 -2.28 0.93
CA SER A 290 21.84 -3.34 1.47
C SER A 290 22.73 -3.94 0.40
N GLY A 291 22.11 -4.53 -0.59
CA GLY A 291 22.78 -5.23 -1.69
C GLY A 291 22.36 -4.67 -3.04
N THR A 292 22.63 -5.43 -4.07
CA THR A 292 22.28 -5.10 -5.46
C THR A 292 20.78 -4.86 -5.57
N PRO A 293 20.35 -3.66 -6.02
CA PRO A 293 18.93 -3.35 -6.15
C PRO A 293 18.25 -4.21 -7.24
N PRO A 294 16.97 -4.55 -7.05
CA PRO A 294 16.23 -5.36 -8.01
C PRO A 294 15.75 -4.51 -9.20
N VAL A 295 16.69 -4.10 -10.07
CA VAL A 295 16.46 -3.15 -11.16
C VAL A 295 15.27 -3.53 -12.03
N LEU A 296 15.18 -4.81 -12.47
CA LEU A 296 14.04 -5.27 -13.27
C LEU A 296 12.68 -5.07 -12.58
N GLY A 297 12.63 -5.28 -11.26
CA GLY A 297 11.42 -5.08 -10.48
C GLY A 297 11.07 -3.60 -10.25
N MET A 298 12.01 -2.68 -10.47
CA MET A 298 11.78 -1.23 -10.36
C MET A 298 11.11 -0.64 -11.60
N LEU A 299 11.34 -1.22 -12.79
CA LEU A 299 10.82 -0.69 -14.05
C LEU A 299 9.28 -0.59 -14.08
N PRO A 300 8.51 -1.62 -13.66
CA PRO A 300 7.05 -1.49 -13.58
C PRO A 300 6.59 -0.39 -12.60
N VAL A 301 7.34 -0.22 -11.50
CA VAL A 301 7.05 0.84 -10.51
C VAL A 301 7.27 2.22 -11.12
N GLN A 302 8.35 2.39 -11.88
CA GLN A 302 8.66 3.65 -12.59
C GLN A 302 7.56 3.99 -13.59
N ASP A 303 7.10 3.01 -14.38
CA ASP A 303 6.00 3.20 -15.33
C ASP A 303 4.71 3.66 -14.63
N MET A 304 4.39 3.04 -13.48
CA MET A 304 3.19 3.39 -12.74
C MET A 304 3.29 4.75 -12.03
N VAL A 305 4.45 5.09 -11.46
CA VAL A 305 4.68 6.42 -10.86
C VAL A 305 4.51 7.52 -11.92
N SER A 306 5.03 7.29 -13.13
CA SER A 306 4.84 8.21 -14.26
C SER A 306 3.37 8.33 -14.66
N LEU A 307 2.62 7.22 -14.65
CA LEU A 307 1.18 7.25 -14.95
C LEU A 307 0.37 7.99 -13.87
N ILE A 308 0.71 7.82 -12.60
CA ILE A 308 0.08 8.56 -11.49
C ILE A 308 0.41 10.06 -11.60
N ALA A 309 1.64 10.42 -11.98
CA ALA A 309 2.02 11.81 -12.23
C ALA A 309 1.18 12.44 -13.36
N GLU A 310 0.92 11.69 -14.45
CA GLU A 310 0.05 12.14 -15.55
C GLU A 310 -1.40 12.30 -15.10
N ALA A 311 -1.91 11.38 -14.30
CA ALA A 311 -3.30 11.38 -13.81
C ALA A 311 -3.54 12.44 -12.73
N GLY A 312 -2.55 12.67 -11.88
CA GLY A 312 -2.62 13.46 -10.65
C GLY A 312 -3.23 12.68 -9.49
N ILE A 313 -2.48 12.54 -8.38
CA ILE A 313 -2.91 11.74 -7.21
C ILE A 313 -4.24 12.23 -6.62
N GLY A 314 -4.55 13.52 -6.71
CA GLY A 314 -5.84 14.07 -6.27
C GLY A 314 -7.02 13.55 -7.11
N ALA A 315 -6.86 13.44 -8.43
CA ALA A 315 -7.88 12.86 -9.32
C ALA A 315 -8.03 11.34 -9.07
N VAL A 316 -6.91 10.64 -8.84
CA VAL A 316 -6.90 9.22 -8.45
C VAL A 316 -7.69 9.02 -7.16
N ARG A 317 -7.50 9.90 -6.15
CA ARG A 317 -8.25 9.85 -4.89
C ARG A 317 -9.74 10.10 -5.11
N ALA A 318 -10.11 11.10 -5.86
CA ALA A 318 -11.53 11.40 -6.16
C ALA A 318 -12.22 10.19 -6.83
N LYS A 319 -11.56 9.52 -7.76
CA LYS A 319 -12.06 8.29 -8.38
C LYS A 319 -12.15 7.14 -7.38
N SER A 320 -11.18 6.97 -6.49
CA SER A 320 -11.19 5.99 -5.40
C SER A 320 -12.42 6.15 -4.50
N GLU A 321 -12.72 7.37 -4.10
CA GLU A 321 -13.90 7.69 -3.29
C GLU A 321 -15.19 7.34 -4.04
N ALA A 322 -15.32 7.79 -5.29
CA ALA A 322 -16.50 7.53 -6.12
C ALA A 322 -16.72 6.01 -6.35
N LEU A 323 -15.66 5.24 -6.65
CA LEU A 323 -15.74 3.79 -6.84
C LEU A 323 -16.20 3.08 -5.55
N THR A 324 -15.63 3.42 -4.40
CA THR A 324 -15.99 2.81 -3.14
C THR A 324 -17.39 3.22 -2.66
N GLU A 325 -17.84 4.45 -2.95
CA GLU A 325 -19.22 4.89 -2.71
C GLU A 325 -20.21 4.10 -3.57
N PHE A 326 -19.94 3.98 -4.86
CA PHE A 326 -20.77 3.19 -5.77
C PHE A 326 -20.81 1.70 -5.36
N ALA A 327 -19.67 1.13 -4.99
CA ALA A 327 -19.59 -0.24 -4.48
C ALA A 327 -20.45 -0.45 -3.24
N LEU A 328 -20.44 0.49 -2.28
CA LEU A 328 -21.32 0.44 -1.11
C LEU A 328 -22.80 0.54 -1.48
N ALA A 329 -23.18 1.41 -2.41
CA ALA A 329 -24.55 1.50 -2.88
C ALA A 329 -25.04 0.20 -3.55
N ALA A 330 -24.17 -0.42 -4.37
CA ALA A 330 -24.45 -1.71 -4.98
C ALA A 330 -24.57 -2.85 -3.94
N VAL A 331 -23.69 -2.87 -2.94
CA VAL A 331 -23.73 -3.80 -1.81
C VAL A 331 -25.02 -3.65 -1.00
N ASP A 332 -25.39 -2.42 -0.68
CA ASP A 332 -26.61 -2.13 0.08
C ASP A 332 -27.87 -2.63 -0.66
N ALA A 333 -27.92 -2.43 -1.96
CA ALA A 333 -29.06 -2.87 -2.77
C ALA A 333 -29.09 -4.38 -3.02
N LEU A 334 -27.93 -5.00 -3.25
CA LEU A 334 -27.85 -6.37 -3.78
C LEU A 334 -27.45 -7.43 -2.75
N LEU A 335 -26.70 -7.07 -1.70
CA LEU A 335 -26.13 -8.05 -0.77
C LEU A 335 -26.69 -7.92 0.66
N VAL A 336 -26.89 -6.71 1.16
CA VAL A 336 -27.41 -6.48 2.53
C VAL A 336 -28.76 -7.16 2.78
N PRO A 337 -29.72 -7.17 1.83
CA PRO A 337 -30.98 -7.93 1.99
C PRO A 337 -30.81 -9.45 2.19
N HIS A 338 -29.63 -9.97 1.89
CA HIS A 338 -29.29 -11.39 2.03
C HIS A 338 -28.35 -11.68 3.21
N GLY A 339 -28.29 -10.79 4.19
CA GLY A 339 -27.54 -10.99 5.44
C GLY A 339 -26.06 -10.60 5.37
N VAL A 340 -25.61 -9.95 4.30
CA VAL A 340 -24.24 -9.43 4.21
C VAL A 340 -24.12 -8.17 5.05
N VAL A 341 -23.04 -8.07 5.81
CA VAL A 341 -22.72 -6.91 6.66
C VAL A 341 -21.56 -6.13 6.03
N VAL A 342 -21.69 -4.81 5.98
CA VAL A 342 -20.59 -3.94 5.56
C VAL A 342 -19.63 -3.77 6.72
N ALA A 343 -18.36 -4.17 6.51
CA ALA A 343 -17.27 -4.11 7.48
C ALA A 343 -16.22 -3.06 7.07
N SER A 344 -16.69 -1.90 6.67
CA SER A 344 -15.88 -0.75 6.25
C SER A 344 -16.53 0.57 6.65
N PRO A 345 -15.76 1.63 6.87
CA PRO A 345 -16.31 2.97 7.12
C PRO A 345 -17.18 3.44 5.96
N ARG A 346 -18.33 4.00 6.29
CA ARG A 346 -19.24 4.53 5.27
C ARG A 346 -18.86 5.94 4.78
N GLN A 347 -18.15 6.69 5.61
CA GLN A 347 -17.68 8.04 5.24
C GLN A 347 -16.50 7.92 4.26
N PRO A 348 -16.56 8.54 3.06
CA PRO A 348 -15.48 8.44 2.06
C PRO A 348 -14.15 8.98 2.57
N GLN A 349 -14.16 10.03 3.43
CA GLN A 349 -12.96 10.62 4.02
C GLN A 349 -12.26 9.68 5.04
N ARG A 350 -12.95 8.64 5.50
CA ARG A 350 -12.40 7.65 6.45
C ARG A 350 -12.16 6.29 5.80
N ARG A 351 -12.13 6.22 4.48
CA ARG A 351 -11.99 4.97 3.73
C ARG A 351 -10.91 5.10 2.65
N GLY A 352 -10.09 4.06 2.50
CA GLY A 352 -9.14 3.91 1.39
C GLY A 352 -9.83 3.50 0.09
N SER A 353 -9.13 2.76 -0.77
CA SER A 353 -9.61 2.34 -2.09
C SER A 353 -10.15 0.91 -2.12
N HIS A 354 -10.55 0.36 -1.00
CA HIS A 354 -11.27 -0.92 -0.91
C HIS A 354 -12.36 -0.87 0.15
N ILE A 355 -13.33 -1.77 0.01
CA ILE A 355 -14.33 -2.05 1.03
C ILE A 355 -14.32 -3.53 1.38
N THR A 356 -14.77 -3.86 2.58
CA THR A 356 -14.95 -5.23 3.05
C THR A 356 -16.40 -5.46 3.39
N VAL A 357 -16.89 -6.61 3.02
CA VAL A 357 -18.21 -7.12 3.36
C VAL A 357 -18.08 -8.51 3.97
N ASP A 358 -18.89 -8.83 4.96
CA ASP A 358 -18.83 -10.09 5.71
C ASP A 358 -20.08 -10.93 5.52
N HIS A 359 -19.88 -12.23 5.30
CA HIS A 359 -20.92 -13.26 5.34
C HIS A 359 -20.31 -14.65 5.54
N PRO A 360 -20.90 -15.55 6.34
CA PRO A 360 -20.32 -16.87 6.63
C PRO A 360 -20.04 -17.74 5.40
N ALA A 361 -20.80 -17.58 4.31
CA ALA A 361 -20.63 -18.33 3.07
C ALA A 361 -19.49 -17.82 2.18
N PHE A 362 -18.88 -16.68 2.45
CA PHE A 362 -18.00 -15.99 1.49
C PHE A 362 -16.73 -16.76 1.13
N LYS A 363 -16.25 -17.66 1.98
CA LYS A 363 -15.12 -18.52 1.62
C LYS A 363 -15.46 -19.42 0.42
N ALA A 364 -16.63 -20.04 0.43
CA ALA A 364 -17.10 -20.90 -0.67
C ALA A 364 -17.48 -20.06 -1.90
N VAL A 365 -18.20 -18.97 -1.69
CA VAL A 365 -18.59 -18.00 -2.75
C VAL A 365 -17.37 -17.51 -3.52
N THR A 366 -16.31 -17.07 -2.84
CA THR A 366 -15.08 -16.61 -3.50
C THR A 366 -14.43 -17.68 -4.37
N ALA A 367 -14.40 -18.93 -3.88
CA ALA A 367 -13.82 -20.03 -4.65
C ALA A 367 -14.59 -20.33 -5.96
N GLU A 368 -15.91 -20.19 -5.96
CA GLU A 368 -16.73 -20.35 -7.17
C GLU A 368 -16.65 -19.14 -8.10
N LEU A 369 -16.59 -17.93 -7.56
CA LEU A 369 -16.40 -16.68 -8.34
C LEU A 369 -15.11 -16.70 -9.15
N TRP A 370 -14.01 -17.19 -8.57
CA TRP A 370 -12.73 -17.28 -9.29
C TRP A 370 -12.82 -18.16 -10.52
N LYS A 371 -13.59 -19.27 -10.48
CA LYS A 371 -13.81 -20.13 -11.64
C LYS A 371 -14.63 -19.44 -12.74
N GLN A 372 -15.39 -18.40 -12.38
CA GLN A 372 -16.26 -17.65 -13.29
C GLN A 372 -15.57 -16.36 -13.80
N GLY A 373 -14.30 -16.14 -13.46
CA GLY A 373 -13.57 -14.96 -13.87
C GLY A 373 -13.94 -13.69 -13.09
N VAL A 374 -14.56 -13.83 -11.92
CA VAL A 374 -14.78 -12.73 -10.97
C VAL A 374 -13.82 -12.92 -9.80
N ILE A 375 -12.91 -11.99 -9.61
CA ILE A 375 -11.75 -12.14 -8.72
C ILE A 375 -11.79 -11.11 -7.58
N PRO A 376 -12.58 -11.35 -6.51
CA PRO A 376 -12.41 -10.64 -5.25
C PRO A 376 -11.39 -11.34 -4.36
N ASP A 377 -11.02 -10.70 -3.24
CA ASP A 377 -10.13 -11.25 -2.22
C ASP A 377 -10.93 -11.73 -0.99
N TYR A 378 -10.59 -12.92 -0.48
CA TYR A 378 -11.18 -13.45 0.75
C TYR A 378 -10.25 -13.24 1.95
N ARG A 379 -10.81 -12.74 3.05
CA ARG A 379 -10.12 -12.61 4.34
C ARG A 379 -10.89 -13.31 5.46
N ASN A 380 -10.17 -14.12 6.23
CA ASN A 380 -10.74 -14.74 7.44
C ASN A 380 -11.26 -13.66 8.40
N PRO A 381 -12.34 -13.95 9.17
CA PRO A 381 -13.07 -15.21 9.19
C PRO A 381 -14.14 -15.32 8.10
N SER A 382 -14.65 -14.22 7.53
CA SER A 382 -15.85 -14.19 6.69
C SER A 382 -15.88 -13.07 5.64
N GLY A 383 -14.75 -12.37 5.41
CA GLY A 383 -14.69 -11.16 4.61
C GLY A 383 -14.41 -11.40 3.14
N ILE A 384 -15.16 -10.75 2.25
CA ILE A 384 -14.74 -10.43 0.88
C ILE A 384 -14.32 -8.97 0.86
N ARG A 385 -13.08 -8.71 0.36
CA ARG A 385 -12.64 -7.35 0.05
C ARG A 385 -12.85 -7.07 -1.44
N LEU A 386 -13.37 -5.88 -1.72
CA LEU A 386 -13.49 -5.33 -3.06
C LEU A 386 -12.42 -4.25 -3.20
N GLY A 387 -11.27 -4.62 -3.76
CA GLY A 387 -10.12 -3.76 -3.97
C GLY A 387 -10.18 -3.07 -5.32
N LEU A 388 -10.53 -1.78 -5.31
CA LEU A 388 -10.85 -1.01 -6.49
C LEU A 388 -9.66 -0.12 -6.89
N SER A 389 -8.97 -0.47 -7.98
CA SER A 389 -7.85 0.31 -8.50
C SER A 389 -8.35 1.48 -9.34
N PRO A 390 -8.16 2.74 -8.91
CA PRO A 390 -8.84 3.89 -9.54
C PRO A 390 -8.53 4.09 -11.02
N LEU A 391 -7.32 3.73 -11.46
CA LEU A 391 -6.90 3.92 -12.86
C LEU A 391 -7.30 2.77 -13.79
N SER A 392 -7.64 1.57 -13.25
CA SER A 392 -7.92 0.39 -14.06
C SER A 392 -9.32 -0.19 -13.89
N THR A 393 -10.03 0.11 -12.79
CA THR A 393 -11.36 -0.42 -12.49
C THR A 393 -12.45 0.56 -12.96
N SER A 394 -13.50 0.03 -13.62
CA SER A 394 -14.70 0.79 -14.00
C SER A 394 -15.84 0.61 -12.98
N PHE A 395 -16.85 1.46 -13.06
CA PHE A 395 -18.06 1.31 -12.27
C PHE A 395 -18.90 0.12 -12.74
N GLU A 396 -18.98 -0.12 -14.07
CA GLU A 396 -19.64 -1.31 -14.61
C GLU A 396 -18.94 -2.61 -14.16
N GLU A 397 -17.62 -2.65 -14.16
CA GLU A 397 -16.85 -3.79 -13.63
C GLU A 397 -17.13 -4.04 -12.14
N THR A 398 -17.20 -2.96 -11.36
CA THR A 398 -17.54 -3.03 -9.94
C THR A 398 -18.95 -3.62 -9.73
N LEU A 399 -19.94 -3.17 -10.49
CA LEU A 399 -21.29 -3.70 -10.44
C LEU A 399 -21.35 -5.18 -10.86
N THR A 400 -20.64 -5.54 -11.94
CA THR A 400 -20.53 -6.93 -12.40
C THR A 400 -20.05 -7.85 -11.29
N GLY A 401 -19.02 -7.44 -10.56
CA GLY A 401 -18.50 -8.22 -9.43
C GLY A 401 -19.49 -8.34 -8.28
N VAL A 402 -20.15 -7.26 -7.86
CA VAL A 402 -21.13 -7.29 -6.77
C VAL A 402 -22.36 -8.13 -7.16
N ALA A 403 -22.83 -8.03 -8.40
CA ALA A 403 -23.93 -8.83 -8.91
C ALA A 403 -23.58 -10.33 -8.95
N ALA A 404 -22.37 -10.68 -9.33
CA ALA A 404 -21.87 -12.05 -9.32
C ALA A 404 -21.79 -12.63 -7.89
N ILE A 405 -21.32 -11.84 -6.91
CA ILE A 405 -21.33 -12.24 -5.49
C ILE A 405 -22.75 -12.58 -5.04
N ARG A 406 -23.75 -11.73 -5.39
CA ARG A 406 -25.15 -12.02 -5.08
C ARG A 406 -25.63 -13.33 -5.73
N ALA A 407 -25.36 -13.48 -7.01
CA ALA A 407 -25.81 -14.66 -7.76
C ALA A 407 -25.25 -15.96 -7.16
N GLU A 408 -23.97 -15.94 -6.75
CA GLU A 408 -23.33 -17.10 -6.12
C GLU A 408 -23.80 -17.33 -4.68
N LEU A 409 -24.07 -16.27 -3.92
CA LEU A 409 -24.57 -16.36 -2.55
C LEU A 409 -25.98 -17.00 -2.46
N LEU A 410 -26.79 -16.86 -3.51
CA LEU A 410 -28.19 -17.37 -3.58
C LEU A 410 -28.30 -18.75 -4.23
N ARG A 411 -27.20 -19.38 -4.64
CA ARG A 411 -27.17 -20.76 -5.12
C ARG A 411 -27.15 -21.76 -3.98
#